data_9c31dea400a1259488c8d1b6e05dca07
#
_entry.id   9c31dea400a1259488c8d1b6e05dca07
#
_cell.length_a   1.000
_cell.length_b   1.000
_cell.length_c   1.000
_cell.angle_alpha   90.00
_cell.angle_beta   90.00
_cell.angle_gamma   90.00
#
_symmetry.space_group_name_H-M   'P 1'
#
loop_
_entity.id
_entity.type
_entity.pdbx_description
1 polymer ?
#
loop_
_entity_poly.entity_id
_entity_poly.type
_entity_poly.pdbx_seq_one_letter_code
_entity_poly.pdbx_strand_id
1 'polypeptide(L)'
;MSVDVRAKLAEKGLTLPITSKPIAAYVPATRTGTLVFTAGQLPMVDGKIVKEGKVGADLTVEEAKALAEICALNALAAVELVAPIDSIVKVVRVVCYVNGAPGFIAQPAVANGASELFMHIWGDAGIAARSAIGVAELPLNSPVEIELTVEIAELKGSSANAYLGGQHQQSILNDRPA
;
A
#
# COMPACT_ATOMS: atom_id res chain seq x y z
N MET A 1 23.49 3.69 1.09
CA MET A 1 23.24 3.88 -0.37
C MET A 1 21.75 3.75 -0.57
N SER A 2 21.14 4.64 -1.36
CA SER A 2 19.71 4.48 -1.74
C SER A 2 19.55 3.28 -2.65
N VAL A 3 18.46 2.56 -2.51
CA VAL A 3 18.09 1.43 -3.39
C VAL A 3 17.39 2.02 -4.61
N ASP A 4 17.77 1.61 -5.81
CA ASP A 4 16.99 1.86 -7.03
C ASP A 4 15.79 0.88 -7.05
N VAL A 5 14.66 1.35 -6.56
CA VAL A 5 13.44 0.53 -6.41
C VAL A 5 12.93 0.05 -7.78
N ARG A 6 13.02 0.90 -8.81
CA ARG A 6 12.53 0.53 -10.15
C ARG A 6 13.40 -0.55 -10.79
N ALA A 7 14.73 -0.48 -10.60
CA ALA A 7 15.63 -1.55 -11.07
C ALA A 7 15.32 -2.85 -10.34
N LYS A 8 15.07 -2.82 -9.04
CA LYS A 8 14.70 -4.01 -8.26
C LYS A 8 13.37 -4.62 -8.68
N LEU A 9 12.39 -3.81 -8.99
CA LEU A 9 11.11 -4.28 -9.54
C LEU A 9 11.30 -4.92 -10.92
N ALA A 10 12.11 -4.31 -11.78
CA ALA A 10 12.40 -4.82 -13.12
C ALA A 10 13.08 -6.22 -13.10
N GLU A 11 13.90 -6.54 -12.08
CA GLU A 11 14.45 -7.89 -11.87
C GLU A 11 13.36 -8.98 -11.76
N LYS A 12 12.16 -8.61 -11.31
CA LYS A 12 10.97 -9.49 -11.20
C LYS A 12 9.99 -9.33 -12.38
N GLY A 13 10.31 -8.49 -13.38
CA GLY A 13 9.37 -8.14 -14.45
C GLY A 13 8.21 -7.26 -13.98
N LEU A 14 8.36 -6.59 -12.84
CA LEU A 14 7.35 -5.72 -12.24
C LEU A 14 7.65 -4.25 -12.55
N THR A 15 6.61 -3.44 -12.54
CA THR A 15 6.70 -1.98 -12.67
C THR A 15 5.88 -1.30 -11.59
N LEU A 16 6.31 -0.12 -11.14
CA LEU A 16 5.53 0.68 -10.20
C LEU A 16 4.30 1.23 -10.93
N PRO A 17 3.07 0.95 -10.44
CA PRO A 17 1.87 1.44 -11.09
C PRO A 17 1.70 2.95 -10.94
N ILE A 18 0.93 3.56 -11.84
CA ILE A 18 0.52 4.96 -11.70
C ILE A 18 -0.65 4.99 -10.71
N THR A 19 -0.47 5.72 -9.60
CA THR A 19 -1.51 5.83 -8.58
C THR A 19 -2.70 6.63 -9.11
N SER A 20 -3.90 6.06 -9.06
CA SER A 20 -5.14 6.78 -9.33
C SER A 20 -5.45 7.76 -8.19
N LYS A 21 -6.06 8.90 -8.52
CA LYS A 21 -6.55 9.84 -7.50
C LYS A 21 -7.65 9.19 -6.67
N PRO A 22 -7.66 9.39 -5.34
CA PRO A 22 -8.73 8.85 -4.48
C PRO A 22 -10.08 9.48 -4.87
N ILE A 23 -11.13 8.68 -4.81
CA ILE A 23 -12.50 9.08 -5.14
C ILE A 23 -13.25 9.61 -3.89
N ALA A 24 -12.67 9.51 -2.70
CA ALA A 24 -13.29 9.84 -1.42
C ALA A 24 -12.47 10.89 -0.63
N ALA A 25 -12.99 11.32 0.52
CA ALA A 25 -12.39 12.34 1.40
C ALA A 25 -11.20 11.77 2.21
N TYR A 26 -10.24 11.13 1.55
CA TYR A 26 -8.98 10.66 2.15
C TYR A 26 -7.83 10.80 1.13
N VAL A 27 -6.60 10.61 1.60
CA VAL A 27 -5.39 10.62 0.77
C VAL A 27 -4.76 9.23 0.72
N PRO A 28 -4.16 8.79 -0.42
CA PRO A 28 -3.56 7.46 -0.54
C PRO A 28 -2.38 7.24 0.40
N ALA A 29 -1.67 8.31 0.74
CA ALA A 29 -0.59 8.30 1.71
C ALA A 29 -0.47 9.64 2.42
N THR A 30 0.08 9.63 3.62
CA THR A 30 0.43 10.82 4.40
C THR A 30 1.82 10.67 4.99
N ARG A 31 2.52 11.79 5.18
CA ARG A 31 3.86 11.82 5.74
C ARG A 31 3.91 12.63 7.02
N THR A 32 4.65 12.14 8.02
CA THR A 32 5.03 12.90 9.22
C THR A 32 6.49 12.61 9.56
N GLY A 33 7.32 13.67 9.60
CA GLY A 33 8.77 13.51 9.79
C GLY A 33 9.37 12.62 8.68
N THR A 34 10.00 11.53 9.07
CA THR A 34 10.56 10.52 8.16
C THR A 34 9.63 9.33 7.92
N LEU A 35 8.45 9.30 8.54
CA LEU A 35 7.50 8.22 8.36
C LEU A 35 6.44 8.57 7.31
N VAL A 36 6.17 7.60 6.44
CA VAL A 36 5.07 7.63 5.47
C VAL A 36 4.11 6.49 5.77
N PHE A 37 2.83 6.81 5.82
CA PHE A 37 1.72 5.87 6.05
C PHE A 37 0.84 5.84 4.81
N THR A 38 0.49 4.67 4.33
CA THR A 38 -0.50 4.53 3.26
C THR A 38 -1.89 4.27 3.83
N ALA A 39 -2.92 4.65 3.09
CA ALA A 39 -4.23 4.03 3.23
C ALA A 39 -4.17 2.57 2.76
N GLY A 40 -5.21 1.80 3.05
CA GLY A 40 -5.35 0.44 2.54
C GLY A 40 -5.33 0.42 1.01
N GLN A 41 -4.55 -0.49 0.45
CA GLN A 41 -4.41 -0.66 -0.98
C GLN A 41 -4.95 -2.04 -1.39
N LEU A 42 -5.85 -2.02 -2.36
CA LEU A 42 -6.46 -3.20 -2.94
C LEU A 42 -5.65 -3.72 -4.15
N PRO A 43 -5.83 -4.97 -4.59
CA PRO A 43 -5.15 -5.53 -5.76
C PRO A 43 -5.78 -5.02 -7.05
N MET A 44 -5.57 -3.73 -7.35
CA MET A 44 -6.12 -3.05 -8.51
C MET A 44 -5.07 -2.90 -9.62
N VAL A 45 -5.49 -3.15 -10.85
CA VAL A 45 -4.75 -2.86 -12.07
C VAL A 45 -5.68 -2.08 -13.00
N ASP A 46 -5.22 -0.97 -13.54
CA ASP A 46 -5.99 -0.08 -14.42
C ASP A 46 -7.36 0.33 -13.84
N GLY A 47 -7.39 0.58 -12.52
CA GLY A 47 -8.60 1.02 -11.82
C GLY A 47 -9.64 -0.08 -11.55
N LYS A 48 -9.30 -1.36 -11.77
CA LYS A 48 -10.19 -2.51 -11.54
C LYS A 48 -9.57 -3.52 -10.58
N ILE A 49 -10.39 -4.13 -9.74
CA ILE A 49 -9.99 -5.29 -8.94
C ILE A 49 -9.62 -6.44 -9.88
N VAL A 50 -8.45 -7.04 -9.66
CA VAL A 50 -7.95 -8.15 -10.51
C VAL A 50 -8.81 -9.41 -10.33
N LYS A 51 -9.19 -9.72 -9.09
CA LYS A 51 -10.04 -10.86 -8.74
C LYS A 51 -10.78 -10.56 -7.44
N GLU A 52 -12.03 -10.97 -7.36
CA GLU A 52 -12.90 -10.80 -6.21
C GLU A 52 -13.13 -12.13 -5.49
N GLY A 53 -13.59 -12.09 -4.24
CA GLY A 53 -14.03 -13.25 -3.49
C GLY A 53 -13.26 -13.53 -2.21
N LYS A 54 -13.63 -14.63 -1.56
CA LYS A 54 -13.06 -15.07 -0.27
C LYS A 54 -11.94 -16.08 -0.47
N VAL A 55 -10.82 -15.83 0.21
CA VAL A 55 -9.69 -16.77 0.20
C VAL A 55 -10.05 -18.04 0.97
N GLY A 56 -9.82 -19.18 0.35
CA GLY A 56 -10.19 -20.49 0.89
C GLY A 56 -11.56 -20.99 0.42
N ALA A 57 -12.32 -20.16 -0.31
CA ALA A 57 -13.54 -20.57 -1.00
C ALA A 57 -13.47 -20.27 -2.50
N ASP A 58 -13.30 -18.98 -2.84
CA ASP A 58 -13.31 -18.51 -4.24
C ASP A 58 -11.88 -18.43 -4.82
N LEU A 59 -10.89 -18.26 -3.95
CA LEU A 59 -9.47 -18.14 -4.31
C LEU A 59 -8.62 -19.09 -3.47
N THR A 60 -7.53 -19.57 -4.07
CA THR A 60 -6.46 -20.29 -3.36
C THR A 60 -5.57 -19.31 -2.59
N VAL A 61 -4.74 -19.84 -1.68
CA VAL A 61 -3.72 -19.06 -0.96
C VAL A 61 -2.69 -18.46 -1.93
N GLU A 62 -2.28 -19.21 -2.94
CA GLU A 62 -1.30 -18.82 -3.95
C GLU A 62 -1.82 -17.64 -4.80
N GLU A 63 -3.09 -17.71 -5.22
CA GLU A 63 -3.72 -16.59 -5.93
C GLU A 63 -3.81 -15.35 -5.05
N ALA A 64 -4.24 -15.48 -3.81
CA ALA A 64 -4.33 -14.36 -2.87
C ALA A 64 -2.94 -13.78 -2.51
N LYS A 65 -1.89 -14.62 -2.43
CA LYS A 65 -0.50 -14.19 -2.26
C LYS A 65 -0.03 -13.33 -3.44
N ALA A 66 -0.33 -13.73 -4.67
CA ALA A 66 -0.02 -12.91 -5.85
C ALA A 66 -0.77 -11.57 -5.84
N LEU A 67 -2.02 -11.55 -5.38
CA LEU A 67 -2.81 -10.32 -5.23
C LEU A 67 -2.25 -9.43 -4.11
N ALA A 68 -1.70 -9.99 -3.04
CA ALA A 68 -1.01 -9.22 -1.99
C ALA A 68 0.27 -8.54 -2.51
N GLU A 69 0.99 -9.14 -3.49
CA GLU A 69 2.11 -8.48 -4.18
C GLU A 69 1.63 -7.25 -4.99
N ILE A 70 0.47 -7.36 -5.67
CA ILE A 70 -0.13 -6.22 -6.38
C ILE A 70 -0.55 -5.11 -5.39
N CYS A 71 -1.16 -5.45 -4.25
CA CYS A 71 -1.47 -4.48 -3.20
C CYS A 71 -0.21 -3.75 -2.71
N ALA A 72 0.89 -4.49 -2.52
CA ALA A 72 2.18 -3.92 -2.10
C ALA A 72 2.75 -2.95 -3.15
N LEU A 73 2.65 -3.25 -4.44
CA LEU A 73 3.03 -2.34 -5.53
C LEU A 73 2.19 -1.05 -5.49
N ASN A 74 0.86 -1.17 -5.29
CA ASN A 74 -0.02 -0.02 -5.16
C ASN A 74 0.31 0.81 -3.91
N ALA A 75 0.71 0.17 -2.79
CA ALA A 75 1.16 0.86 -1.60
C ALA A 75 2.47 1.64 -1.84
N LEU A 76 3.43 1.06 -2.55
CA LEU A 76 4.65 1.77 -2.94
C LEU A 76 4.36 2.95 -3.86
N ALA A 77 3.44 2.80 -4.81
CA ALA A 77 3.01 3.89 -5.67
C ALA A 77 2.30 5.01 -4.89
N ALA A 78 1.54 4.67 -3.83
CA ALA A 78 0.95 5.65 -2.93
C ALA A 78 2.03 6.41 -2.13
N VAL A 79 3.09 5.74 -1.65
CA VAL A 79 4.24 6.40 -1.01
C VAL A 79 4.87 7.43 -1.94
N GLU A 80 5.01 7.12 -3.22
CA GLU A 80 5.65 8.01 -4.21
C GLU A 80 4.91 9.35 -4.40
N LEU A 81 3.63 9.43 -4.04
CA LEU A 81 2.88 10.70 -4.07
C LEU A 81 3.36 11.73 -3.04
N VAL A 82 4.00 11.28 -1.95
CA VAL A 82 4.38 12.14 -0.81
C VAL A 82 5.89 12.11 -0.50
N ALA A 83 6.64 11.18 -1.11
CA ALA A 83 8.10 11.08 -0.98
C ALA A 83 8.68 10.32 -2.18
N PRO A 84 9.91 10.66 -2.65
CA PRO A 84 10.58 9.88 -3.68
C PRO A 84 10.72 8.42 -3.25
N ILE A 85 10.36 7.47 -4.13
CA ILE A 85 10.36 6.04 -3.79
C ILE A 85 11.74 5.53 -3.37
N ASP A 86 12.81 6.03 -4.01
CA ASP A 86 14.20 5.66 -3.70
C ASP A 86 14.71 6.27 -2.38
N SER A 87 13.90 7.13 -1.73
CA SER A 87 14.21 7.66 -0.39
C SER A 87 13.85 6.69 0.73
N ILE A 88 13.13 5.60 0.45
CA ILE A 88 12.78 4.59 1.45
C ILE A 88 14.07 3.91 1.94
N VAL A 89 14.28 3.94 3.26
CA VAL A 89 15.41 3.30 3.94
C VAL A 89 15.00 2.07 4.71
N LYS A 90 13.70 1.94 5.05
CA LYS A 90 13.20 0.80 5.81
C LYS A 90 11.68 0.62 5.63
N VAL A 91 11.23 -0.62 5.52
CA VAL A 91 9.83 -0.99 5.73
C VAL A 91 9.61 -1.18 7.22
N VAL A 92 8.75 -0.35 7.82
CA VAL A 92 8.53 -0.34 9.28
C VAL A 92 7.42 -1.30 9.67
N ARG A 93 6.28 -1.23 8.97
CA ARG A 93 5.11 -2.05 9.27
C ARG A 93 4.32 -2.40 8.02
N VAL A 94 3.82 -3.63 7.99
CA VAL A 94 2.85 -4.13 7.00
C VAL A 94 1.63 -4.67 7.73
N VAL A 95 0.45 -4.22 7.37
CA VAL A 95 -0.82 -4.82 7.79
C VAL A 95 -1.48 -5.42 6.56
N CYS A 96 -1.78 -6.70 6.63
CA CYS A 96 -2.46 -7.45 5.58
C CYS A 96 -3.83 -7.90 6.11
N TYR A 97 -4.88 -7.37 5.51
CA TYR A 97 -6.25 -7.80 5.75
C TYR A 97 -6.64 -8.83 4.69
N VAL A 98 -7.17 -9.95 5.12
CA VAL A 98 -7.57 -11.06 4.24
C VAL A 98 -9.05 -11.34 4.41
N ASN A 99 -9.81 -11.20 3.34
CA ASN A 99 -11.21 -11.59 3.24
C ASN A 99 -11.28 -13.13 3.15
N GLY A 100 -11.17 -13.78 4.31
CA GLY A 100 -11.11 -15.24 4.42
C GLY A 100 -12.50 -15.87 4.49
N ALA A 101 -12.64 -17.05 3.90
CA ALA A 101 -13.82 -17.90 4.13
C ALA A 101 -13.91 -18.32 5.61
N PRO A 102 -15.08 -18.71 6.11
CA PRO A 102 -15.21 -19.24 7.47
C PRO A 102 -14.21 -20.36 7.74
N GLY A 103 -13.43 -20.23 8.83
CA GLY A 103 -12.39 -21.20 9.20
C GLY A 103 -11.07 -21.05 8.45
N PHE A 104 -10.89 -20.06 7.58
CA PHE A 104 -9.61 -19.77 6.95
C PHE A 104 -8.61 -19.22 7.98
N ILE A 105 -7.42 -19.83 8.08
CA ILE A 105 -6.38 -19.49 9.08
C ILE A 105 -4.99 -19.25 8.46
N ALA A 106 -4.87 -19.25 7.13
CA ALA A 106 -3.60 -19.11 6.42
C ALA A 106 -3.29 -17.66 5.99
N GLN A 107 -3.84 -16.64 6.69
CA GLN A 107 -3.57 -15.23 6.42
C GLN A 107 -2.07 -14.89 6.34
N PRO A 108 -1.18 -15.46 7.20
CA PRO A 108 0.25 -15.19 7.11
C PRO A 108 0.87 -15.63 5.77
N ALA A 109 0.37 -16.72 5.17
CA ALA A 109 0.85 -17.19 3.86
C ALA A 109 0.45 -16.22 2.73
N VAL A 110 -0.76 -15.68 2.78
CA VAL A 110 -1.22 -14.63 1.85
C VAL A 110 -0.34 -13.38 1.97
N ALA A 111 -0.08 -12.92 3.20
CA ALA A 111 0.73 -11.72 3.48
C ALA A 111 2.18 -11.85 3.00
N ASN A 112 2.68 -13.06 2.76
CA ASN A 112 4.03 -13.29 2.23
C ASN A 112 4.21 -12.65 0.84
N GLY A 113 3.16 -12.48 0.05
CA GLY A 113 3.25 -11.78 -1.25
C GLY A 113 3.83 -10.38 -1.13
N ALA A 114 3.35 -9.60 -0.16
CA ALA A 114 3.90 -8.28 0.13
C ALA A 114 5.29 -8.35 0.78
N SER A 115 5.47 -9.22 1.78
CA SER A 115 6.73 -9.29 2.53
C SER A 115 7.91 -9.74 1.66
N GLU A 116 7.70 -10.71 0.77
CA GLU A 116 8.73 -11.21 -0.15
C GLU A 116 9.12 -10.15 -1.18
N LEU A 117 8.17 -9.32 -1.67
CA LEU A 117 8.46 -8.19 -2.52
C LEU A 117 9.36 -7.16 -1.82
N PHE A 118 8.99 -6.77 -0.61
CA PHE A 118 9.78 -5.79 0.15
C PHE A 118 11.17 -6.30 0.49
N MET A 119 11.29 -7.57 0.87
CA MET A 119 12.56 -8.21 1.13
C MET A 119 13.43 -8.32 -0.15
N HIS A 120 12.83 -8.58 -1.32
CA HIS A 120 13.53 -8.54 -2.59
C HIS A 120 14.13 -7.15 -2.88
N ILE A 121 13.38 -6.06 -2.60
CA ILE A 121 13.81 -4.71 -2.91
C ILE A 121 14.88 -4.22 -1.92
N TRP A 122 14.68 -4.41 -0.60
CA TRP A 122 15.51 -3.79 0.46
C TRP A 122 16.30 -4.79 1.31
N GLY A 123 16.24 -6.10 1.03
CA GLY A 123 16.89 -7.11 1.87
C GLY A 123 16.36 -7.03 3.31
N ASP A 124 17.28 -6.99 4.29
CA ASP A 124 16.92 -6.93 5.73
C ASP A 124 16.10 -5.70 6.09
N ALA A 125 16.31 -4.56 5.40
CA ALA A 125 15.51 -3.36 5.62
C ALA A 125 14.06 -3.49 5.10
N GLY A 126 13.79 -4.49 4.28
CA GLY A 126 12.43 -4.87 3.84
C GLY A 126 11.69 -5.77 4.83
N ILE A 127 12.37 -6.32 5.85
CA ILE A 127 11.75 -7.15 6.88
C ILE A 127 11.07 -6.25 7.91
N ALA A 128 9.74 -6.27 7.91
CA ALA A 128 8.91 -5.37 8.72
C ALA A 128 8.20 -6.07 9.88
N ALA A 129 7.81 -5.30 10.90
CA ALA A 129 6.75 -5.74 11.80
C ALA A 129 5.47 -5.96 11.00
N ARG A 130 4.81 -7.13 11.15
CA ARG A 130 3.68 -7.51 10.32
C ARG A 130 2.49 -8.02 11.13
N SER A 131 1.29 -7.60 10.73
CA SER A 131 0.03 -8.23 11.12
C SER A 131 -0.63 -8.83 9.88
N ALA A 132 -1.13 -10.06 9.99
CA ALA A 132 -1.94 -10.73 8.97
C ALA A 132 -3.26 -11.14 9.62
N ILE A 133 -4.36 -10.49 9.21
CA ILE A 133 -5.63 -10.49 9.92
C ILE A 133 -6.74 -10.95 8.98
N GLY A 134 -7.55 -11.92 9.43
CA GLY A 134 -8.80 -12.25 8.75
C GLY A 134 -9.87 -11.21 9.09
N VAL A 135 -10.61 -10.78 8.08
CA VAL A 135 -11.74 -9.87 8.20
C VAL A 135 -13.01 -10.47 7.62
N ALA A 136 -14.15 -9.97 8.06
CA ALA A 136 -15.44 -10.47 7.57
C ALA A 136 -15.64 -10.16 6.09
N GLU A 137 -15.36 -8.91 5.69
CA GLU A 137 -15.50 -8.39 4.32
C GLU A 137 -14.43 -7.34 4.04
N LEU A 138 -14.12 -7.13 2.76
CA LEU A 138 -13.31 -6.02 2.26
C LEU A 138 -14.06 -5.24 1.18
N PRO A 139 -13.75 -3.95 0.97
CA PRO A 139 -14.35 -3.15 -0.08
C PRO A 139 -14.21 -3.84 -1.45
N LEU A 140 -15.24 -3.69 -2.30
CA LEU A 140 -15.31 -4.27 -3.64
C LEU A 140 -15.13 -5.80 -3.65
N ASN A 141 -15.51 -6.46 -2.55
CA ASN A 141 -15.30 -7.90 -2.38
C ASN A 141 -13.83 -8.33 -2.64
N SER A 142 -12.89 -7.43 -2.34
CA SER A 142 -11.46 -7.71 -2.51
C SER A 142 -11.02 -8.88 -1.62
N PRO A 143 -10.17 -9.79 -2.09
CA PRO A 143 -9.65 -10.90 -1.27
C PRO A 143 -8.58 -10.46 -0.28
N VAL A 144 -7.88 -9.36 -0.55
CA VAL A 144 -6.77 -8.87 0.27
C VAL A 144 -6.64 -7.35 0.18
N GLU A 145 -6.15 -6.75 1.26
CA GLU A 145 -5.80 -5.33 1.35
C GLU A 145 -4.52 -5.17 2.14
N ILE A 146 -3.66 -4.22 1.74
CA ILE A 146 -2.38 -3.93 2.40
C ILE A 146 -2.32 -2.48 2.84
N GLU A 147 -1.96 -2.25 4.11
CA GLU A 147 -1.45 -0.97 4.62
C GLU A 147 0.06 -1.06 4.81
N LEU A 148 0.76 0.02 4.50
CA LEU A 148 2.21 0.09 4.55
C LEU A 148 2.65 1.32 5.37
N THR A 149 3.64 1.12 6.25
CA THR A 149 4.39 2.20 6.87
C THR A 149 5.85 2.05 6.49
N VAL A 150 6.46 3.09 5.95
CA VAL A 150 7.89 3.13 5.62
C VAL A 150 8.59 4.30 6.29
N GLU A 151 9.88 4.13 6.52
CA GLU A 151 10.79 5.20 6.88
C GLU A 151 11.58 5.65 5.64
N ILE A 152 11.66 6.95 5.44
CA ILE A 152 12.43 7.57 4.37
C ILE A 152 13.65 8.29 4.94
N ALA A 153 14.71 8.44 4.14
CA ALA A 153 15.85 9.29 4.49
C ALA A 153 15.37 10.73 4.71
N GLU A 154 16.04 11.44 5.63
CA GLU A 154 15.81 12.88 5.79
C GLU A 154 16.03 13.61 4.47
N LEU A 155 15.00 14.26 3.96
CA LEU A 155 15.12 15.11 2.76
C LEU A 155 15.80 16.43 3.14
N LYS A 156 17.05 16.61 2.74
CA LYS A 156 17.79 17.86 2.95
C LYS A 156 16.99 19.02 2.34
N GLY A 157 16.55 19.98 3.18
CA GLY A 157 15.86 21.20 2.75
C GLY A 157 14.36 21.25 2.99
N SER A 158 13.74 20.22 3.55
CA SER A 158 12.36 20.28 4.04
C SER A 158 12.36 20.83 5.47
N SER A 159 12.25 22.15 5.62
CA SER A 159 11.81 22.71 6.91
C SER A 159 10.46 22.06 7.24
N ALA A 160 10.37 21.50 8.45
CA ALA A 160 9.16 20.89 8.96
C ALA A 160 8.03 21.93 9.03
N ASN A 161 7.33 22.19 7.96
CA ASN A 161 6.01 22.84 7.91
C ASN A 161 5.60 23.18 6.47
N ALA A 162 5.34 22.18 5.64
CA ALA A 162 4.49 22.38 4.48
C ALA A 162 3.26 21.49 4.66
N TYR A 163 2.37 21.89 5.54
CA TYR A 163 0.98 21.47 5.53
C TYR A 163 0.38 21.94 4.19
N LEU A 164 0.35 21.10 3.19
CA LEU A 164 -0.52 21.29 2.03
C LEU A 164 -1.99 21.02 2.42
N GLY A 165 -2.46 21.75 3.46
CA GLY A 165 -3.83 21.68 3.98
C GLY A 165 -4.60 23.00 3.79
N GLY A 166 -4.08 23.97 3.03
CA GLY A 166 -4.60 25.35 3.03
C GLY A 166 -5.43 25.82 1.83
N GLN A 167 -5.57 25.06 0.77
CA GLN A 167 -6.25 25.60 -0.42
C GLN A 167 -7.47 24.81 -0.93
N HIS A 168 -7.88 23.71 -0.28
CA HIS A 168 -9.06 22.96 -0.73
C HIS A 168 -10.28 23.04 0.19
N GLN A 169 -10.18 23.75 1.32
CA GLN A 169 -11.33 23.93 2.23
C GLN A 169 -12.22 25.14 1.92
N GLN A 170 -11.80 26.06 1.06
CA GLN A 170 -12.59 27.26 0.78
C GLN A 170 -13.61 27.10 -0.36
N SER A 171 -13.54 26.04 -1.18
CA SER A 171 -14.50 25.84 -2.28
C SER A 171 -15.73 25.01 -1.90
N ILE A 172 -15.72 24.30 -0.78
CA ILE A 172 -16.83 23.41 -0.38
C ILE A 172 -17.90 24.13 0.46
N LEU A 173 -17.60 25.32 0.99
CA LEU A 173 -18.55 26.07 1.84
C LEU A 173 -19.46 27.06 1.07
N ASN A 174 -19.19 27.32 -0.19
CA ASN A 174 -19.94 28.30 -0.99
C ASN A 174 -21.06 27.73 -1.89
N ASP A 175 -21.23 26.39 -1.94
CA ASP A 175 -22.28 25.76 -2.74
C ASP A 175 -23.34 25.05 -1.86
N ARG A 176 -23.94 25.78 -0.91
CA ARG A 176 -25.20 25.35 -0.29
C ARG A 176 -26.31 26.23 -0.87
N PRO A 177 -27.26 25.66 -1.64
CA PRO A 177 -28.48 26.38 -1.97
C PRO A 177 -29.32 26.61 -0.71
N ALA A 178 -29.98 27.76 -0.67
CA ALA A 178 -30.87 28.24 0.41
C ALA A 178 -32.10 27.35 0.59
#